data_113222a451a8961f76c913d9eff4a38a
#
_entry.id   113222a451a8961f76c913d9eff4a38a
#
_cell.length_a   1.000
_cell.length_b   1.000
_cell.length_c   1.000
_cell.angle_alpha   90.00
_cell.angle_beta   90.00
_cell.angle_gamma   90.00
#
_symmetry.space_group_name_H-M   'P 1'
#
loop_
_entity.id
_entity.type
_entity.pdbx_description
1 polymer ?
#
loop_
_entity_poly.entity_id
_entity_poly.type
_entity_poly.pdbx_seq_one_letter_code
_entity_poly.pdbx_strand_id
1 'polypeptide(L)'
;GDTFIFKGVIRLFVTFTTLFSTFLNFIIPLLILSFVAVGLADLGKKANKLFGVTLLLAYASTVIAGISAFFVGKALLPSLIHRITGSEIQTRSFEAIFAIQADPVFGVMTALILAFLLGLGIANSKNDTLLLCLKDLQEIITKTLNKIIIPMIPFYVAGLFSKIAAEGKLLPTIKMFVKLYVMILIFQWLYIAFQFLISTLFTKENKFKNLKGIAPAYFTALGTQSSASTIPVNLESSKDSG
;
A
#
# COMPACT_ATOMS: atom_id res chain seq x y z
N GLY A 1 39.10 12.53 -12.52
CA GLY A 1 38.45 13.31 -11.43
C GLY A 1 36.96 13.03 -11.39
N ASP A 2 36.28 13.14 -12.50
CA ASP A 2 34.80 13.10 -12.57
C ASP A 2 34.19 11.74 -12.18
N THR A 3 34.86 10.64 -12.50
CA THR A 3 34.40 9.31 -12.13
C THR A 3 34.48 9.04 -10.64
N PHE A 4 35.39 9.67 -9.91
CA PHE A 4 35.54 9.50 -8.45
C PHE A 4 34.43 10.27 -7.70
N ILE A 5 34.17 11.50 -8.10
CA ILE A 5 33.11 12.35 -7.54
C ILE A 5 31.75 11.71 -7.80
N PHE A 6 31.49 11.23 -9.01
CA PHE A 6 30.25 10.55 -9.38
C PHE A 6 29.99 9.29 -8.54
N LYS A 7 31.02 8.45 -8.34
CA LYS A 7 30.93 7.28 -7.45
C LYS A 7 30.67 7.65 -6.01
N GLY A 8 31.28 8.73 -5.51
CA GLY A 8 31.04 9.24 -4.16
C GLY A 8 29.61 9.67 -3.93
N VAL A 9 29.03 10.43 -4.87
CA VAL A 9 27.65 10.90 -4.82
C VAL A 9 26.67 9.72 -4.82
N ILE A 10 26.87 8.74 -5.71
CA ILE A 10 25.99 7.54 -5.76
C ILE A 10 26.07 6.77 -4.43
N ARG A 11 27.26 6.57 -3.87
CA ARG A 11 27.40 5.87 -2.59
C ARG A 11 26.71 6.60 -1.45
N LEU A 12 26.70 7.94 -1.44
CA LEU A 12 25.94 8.73 -0.47
C LEU A 12 24.43 8.47 -0.61
N PHE A 13 23.91 8.51 -1.83
CA PHE A 13 22.50 8.19 -2.08
C PHE A 13 22.15 6.75 -1.69
N VAL A 14 23.01 5.78 -2.00
CA VAL A 14 22.82 4.38 -1.61
C VAL A 14 22.84 4.23 -0.08
N THR A 15 23.74 4.94 0.60
CA THR A 15 23.81 4.93 2.06
C THR A 15 22.54 5.49 2.68
N PHE A 16 22.09 6.66 2.20
CA PHE A 16 20.83 7.25 2.63
C PHE A 16 19.65 6.29 2.42
N THR A 17 19.56 5.68 1.23
CA THR A 17 18.50 4.72 0.90
C THR A 17 18.51 3.51 1.83
N THR A 18 19.69 3.00 2.16
CA THR A 18 19.85 1.86 3.08
C THR A 18 19.38 2.22 4.50
N LEU A 19 19.84 3.37 5.02
CA LEU A 19 19.44 3.85 6.35
C LEU A 19 17.93 4.11 6.43
N PHE A 20 17.37 4.75 5.39
CA PHE A 20 15.95 5.02 5.35
C PHE A 20 15.11 3.74 5.23
N SER A 21 15.58 2.74 4.46
CA SER A 21 14.95 1.41 4.41
C SER A 21 14.94 0.72 5.78
N THR A 22 16.04 0.79 6.51
CA THR A 22 16.14 0.24 7.87
C THR A 22 15.13 0.93 8.80
N PHE A 23 15.03 2.26 8.73
CA PHE A 23 14.07 3.03 9.50
C PHE A 23 12.61 2.68 9.13
N LEU A 24 12.30 2.54 7.83
CA LEU A 24 10.99 2.09 7.37
C LEU A 24 10.65 0.70 7.89
N ASN A 25 11.58 -0.25 7.80
CA ASN A 25 11.39 -1.61 8.30
C ASN A 25 11.11 -1.64 9.81
N PHE A 26 11.73 -0.75 10.57
CA PHE A 26 11.48 -0.61 12.00
C PHE A 26 10.07 -0.04 12.29
N ILE A 27 9.61 0.96 11.54
CA ILE A 27 8.36 1.65 11.83
C ILE A 27 7.10 0.93 11.31
N ILE A 28 7.22 0.15 10.22
CA ILE A 28 6.09 -0.54 9.58
C ILE A 28 5.31 -1.44 10.56
N PRO A 29 5.94 -2.32 11.37
CA PRO A 29 5.20 -3.14 12.32
C PRO A 29 4.46 -2.34 13.40
N LEU A 30 5.04 -1.24 13.88
CA LEU A 30 4.42 -0.34 14.84
C LEU A 30 3.21 0.38 14.24
N LEU A 31 3.31 0.78 12.97
CA LEU A 31 2.22 1.35 12.20
C LEU A 31 1.08 0.34 12.07
N ILE A 32 1.36 -0.89 11.66
CA ILE A 32 0.37 -1.97 11.54
C ILE A 32 -0.33 -2.19 12.88
N LEU A 33 0.44 -2.32 13.96
CA LEU A 33 -0.09 -2.55 15.29
C LEU A 33 -1.06 -1.44 15.70
N SER A 34 -0.63 -0.18 15.64
CA SER A 34 -1.41 0.94 16.12
C SER A 34 -2.67 1.21 15.27
N PHE A 35 -2.54 1.20 13.93
CA PHE A 35 -3.67 1.50 13.06
C PHE A 35 -4.70 0.37 12.99
N VAL A 36 -4.24 -0.88 12.89
CA VAL A 36 -5.15 -2.03 12.77
C VAL A 36 -5.84 -2.32 14.09
N ALA A 37 -5.13 -2.27 15.22
CA ALA A 37 -5.74 -2.52 16.53
C ALA A 37 -6.78 -1.45 16.89
N VAL A 38 -6.47 -0.17 16.68
CA VAL A 38 -7.41 0.94 16.91
C VAL A 38 -8.61 0.83 15.97
N GLY A 39 -8.36 0.57 14.69
CA GLY A 39 -9.43 0.38 13.71
C GLY A 39 -10.40 -0.74 14.10
N LEU A 40 -9.89 -1.91 14.48
CA LEU A 40 -10.71 -3.04 14.92
C LEU A 40 -11.46 -2.74 16.21
N ALA A 41 -10.83 -2.06 17.18
CA ALA A 41 -11.47 -1.69 18.44
C ALA A 41 -12.62 -0.70 18.23
N ASP A 42 -12.42 0.35 17.42
CA ASP A 42 -13.45 1.33 17.11
C ASP A 42 -14.61 0.71 16.30
N LEU A 43 -14.31 -0.23 15.40
CA LEU A 43 -15.30 -0.98 14.64
C LEU A 43 -16.13 -1.90 15.54
N GLY A 44 -15.50 -2.66 16.42
CA GLY A 44 -16.19 -3.61 17.31
C GLY A 44 -17.18 -2.92 18.25
N LYS A 45 -16.90 -1.70 18.72
CA LYS A 45 -17.78 -0.91 19.57
C LYS A 45 -19.02 -0.36 18.85
N LYS A 46 -18.98 -0.22 17.53
CA LYS A 46 -20.07 0.33 16.69
C LYS A 46 -20.85 -0.74 15.94
N ALA A 47 -20.54 -2.01 16.17
CA ALA A 47 -21.08 -3.10 15.40
C ALA A 47 -22.61 -3.25 15.56
N ASN A 48 -23.35 -2.90 14.51
CA ASN A 48 -24.71 -3.35 14.30
C ASN A 48 -24.75 -4.39 13.16
N LYS A 49 -25.89 -5.05 12.95
CA LYS A 49 -26.05 -6.11 11.94
C LYS A 49 -25.68 -5.64 10.52
N LEU A 50 -26.06 -4.41 10.14
CA LEU A 50 -25.77 -3.83 8.82
C LEU A 50 -24.26 -3.62 8.63
N PHE A 51 -23.60 -3.11 9.67
CA PHE A 51 -22.16 -2.92 9.68
C PHE A 51 -21.40 -4.25 9.54
N GLY A 52 -21.84 -5.31 10.26
CA GLY A 52 -21.25 -6.65 10.14
C GLY A 52 -21.35 -7.22 8.72
N VAL A 53 -22.48 -7.06 8.05
CA VAL A 53 -22.66 -7.49 6.65
C VAL A 53 -21.74 -6.70 5.71
N THR A 54 -21.67 -5.38 5.85
CA THR A 54 -20.80 -4.53 5.03
C THR A 54 -19.32 -4.90 5.19
N LEU A 55 -18.90 -5.14 6.42
CA LEU A 55 -17.53 -5.56 6.72
C LEU A 55 -17.22 -6.93 6.09
N LEU A 56 -18.11 -7.90 6.23
CA LEU A 56 -17.95 -9.23 5.63
C LEU A 56 -17.85 -9.14 4.10
N LEU A 57 -18.68 -8.34 3.46
CA LEU A 57 -18.64 -8.13 2.01
C LEU A 57 -17.32 -7.48 1.58
N ALA A 58 -16.83 -6.47 2.34
CA ALA A 58 -15.56 -5.82 2.06
C ALA A 58 -14.38 -6.80 2.14
N TYR A 59 -14.32 -7.61 3.20
CA TYR A 59 -13.27 -8.62 3.35
C TYR A 59 -13.38 -9.72 2.28
N ALA A 60 -14.58 -10.23 2.02
CA ALA A 60 -14.78 -11.23 0.97
C ALA A 60 -14.33 -10.70 -0.40
N SER A 61 -14.71 -9.47 -0.74
CA SER A 61 -14.26 -8.81 -1.98
C SER A 61 -12.73 -8.69 -2.04
N THR A 62 -12.08 -8.28 -0.94
CA THR A 62 -10.62 -8.17 -0.89
C THR A 62 -9.93 -9.51 -1.07
N VAL A 63 -10.44 -10.58 -0.44
CA VAL A 63 -9.90 -11.93 -0.59
C VAL A 63 -10.06 -12.43 -2.03
N ILE A 64 -11.25 -12.24 -2.63
CA ILE A 64 -11.50 -12.61 -4.03
C ILE A 64 -10.57 -11.83 -4.98
N ALA A 65 -10.39 -10.52 -4.75
CA ALA A 65 -9.47 -9.70 -5.51
C ALA A 65 -8.03 -10.22 -5.40
N GLY A 66 -7.57 -10.54 -4.19
CA GLY A 66 -6.24 -11.08 -3.95
C GLY A 66 -5.99 -12.43 -4.62
N ILE A 67 -6.95 -13.35 -4.50
CA ILE A 67 -6.87 -14.67 -5.15
C ILE A 67 -6.86 -14.54 -6.68
N SER A 68 -7.76 -13.73 -7.25
CA SER A 68 -7.81 -13.52 -8.70
C SER A 68 -6.57 -12.81 -9.22
N ALA A 69 -6.03 -11.80 -8.50
CA ALA A 69 -4.77 -11.16 -8.83
C ALA A 69 -3.58 -12.13 -8.79
N PHE A 70 -3.56 -13.06 -7.82
CA PHE A 70 -2.55 -14.11 -7.74
C PHE A 70 -2.56 -15.01 -8.98
N PHE A 71 -3.73 -15.48 -9.40
CA PHE A 71 -3.84 -16.35 -10.59
C PHE A 71 -3.47 -15.60 -11.88
N VAL A 72 -3.94 -14.35 -12.04
CA VAL A 72 -3.58 -13.50 -13.18
C VAL A 72 -2.07 -13.23 -13.19
N GLY A 73 -1.49 -12.89 -12.05
CA GLY A 73 -0.05 -12.70 -11.91
C GLY A 73 0.72 -13.97 -12.27
N LYS A 74 0.35 -15.12 -11.71
CA LYS A 74 0.99 -16.41 -12.01
C LYS A 74 0.95 -16.76 -13.50
N ALA A 75 -0.14 -16.44 -14.19
CA ALA A 75 -0.29 -16.70 -15.62
C ALA A 75 0.50 -15.74 -16.52
N LEU A 76 0.52 -14.45 -16.19
CA LEU A 76 1.04 -13.39 -17.05
C LEU A 76 2.49 -12.97 -16.72
N LEU A 77 2.90 -12.99 -15.43
CA LEU A 77 4.24 -12.55 -15.01
C LEU A 77 5.39 -13.28 -15.72
N PRO A 78 5.36 -14.62 -15.88
CA PRO A 78 6.47 -15.31 -16.54
C PRO A 78 6.70 -14.81 -17.96
N SER A 79 5.63 -14.57 -18.72
CA SER A 79 5.74 -14.07 -20.11
C SER A 79 6.23 -12.62 -20.20
N LEU A 80 5.98 -11.80 -19.15
CA LEU A 80 6.41 -10.42 -19.10
C LEU A 80 7.87 -10.27 -18.66
N ILE A 81 8.35 -11.14 -17.78
CA ILE A 81 9.68 -11.08 -17.17
C ILE A 81 10.74 -11.75 -18.05
N HIS A 82 10.43 -12.90 -18.68
CA HIS A 82 11.41 -13.65 -19.48
C HIS A 82 12.04 -12.87 -20.65
N ARG A 83 11.39 -11.82 -21.15
CA ARG A 83 11.94 -10.97 -22.23
C ARG A 83 13.01 -9.99 -21.77
N ILE A 84 13.30 -9.89 -20.47
CA ILE A 84 14.19 -8.86 -19.90
C ILE A 84 15.52 -9.45 -19.40
N THR A 85 15.55 -10.74 -19.11
CA THR A 85 16.72 -11.45 -18.56
C THR A 85 17.83 -11.76 -19.59
N GLY A 86 17.65 -11.41 -20.85
CA GLY A 86 18.59 -11.73 -21.93
C GLY A 86 19.79 -10.80 -22.10
N SER A 87 19.95 -9.77 -21.28
CA SER A 87 21.13 -8.90 -21.35
C SER A 87 22.00 -9.16 -20.11
N GLU A 88 23.13 -9.83 -20.31
CA GLU A 88 24.23 -9.87 -19.36
C GLU A 88 24.80 -8.45 -19.20
N ILE A 89 24.16 -7.68 -18.32
CA ILE A 89 24.70 -6.38 -17.93
C ILE A 89 25.70 -6.67 -16.82
N GLN A 90 26.97 -6.37 -17.05
CA GLN A 90 28.00 -6.37 -16.01
C GLN A 90 27.54 -5.49 -14.87
N THR A 91 27.09 -6.11 -13.81
CA THR A 91 26.56 -5.43 -12.63
C THR A 91 27.70 -4.82 -11.83
N ARG A 92 27.87 -3.51 -11.93
CA ARG A 92 28.62 -2.76 -10.93
C ARG A 92 27.72 -2.65 -9.71
N SER A 93 28.00 -3.41 -8.66
CA SER A 93 27.31 -3.24 -7.37
C SER A 93 27.87 -2.02 -6.64
N PHE A 94 26.98 -1.10 -6.30
CA PHE A 94 27.32 0.02 -5.42
C PHE A 94 26.82 -0.30 -4.01
N GLU A 95 27.74 -0.44 -3.07
CA GLU A 95 27.44 -0.69 -1.68
C GLU A 95 27.38 0.62 -0.88
N ALA A 96 26.57 0.63 0.17
CA ALA A 96 26.53 1.72 1.11
C ALA A 96 27.89 1.92 1.79
N ILE A 97 28.22 3.16 2.15
CA ILE A 97 29.46 3.49 2.87
C ILE A 97 29.43 2.87 4.26
N PHE A 98 28.27 2.91 4.90
CA PHE A 98 27.98 2.24 6.16
C PHE A 98 26.49 1.86 6.19
N ALA A 99 26.15 0.84 6.98
CA ALA A 99 24.79 0.42 7.23
C ALA A 99 24.58 0.29 8.73
N ILE A 100 23.47 0.79 9.23
CA ILE A 100 23.02 0.56 10.60
C ILE A 100 22.02 -0.60 10.54
N GLN A 101 22.27 -1.63 11.32
CA GLN A 101 21.31 -2.71 11.50
C GLN A 101 20.41 -2.34 12.68
N ALA A 102 19.13 -2.12 12.41
CA ALA A 102 18.11 -1.98 13.42
C ALA A 102 16.98 -2.96 13.05
N ASP A 103 16.94 -4.04 13.79
CA ASP A 103 15.86 -5.01 13.62
C ASP A 103 14.54 -4.43 14.13
N PRO A 104 13.42 -4.70 13.45
CA PRO A 104 12.11 -4.28 13.93
C PRO A 104 11.81 -4.99 15.27
N VAL A 105 11.06 -4.32 16.14
CA VAL A 105 10.65 -4.87 17.46
C VAL A 105 9.96 -6.24 17.29
N PHE A 106 9.21 -6.41 16.20
CA PHE A 106 8.58 -7.67 15.79
C PHE A 106 8.34 -7.66 14.28
N GLY A 107 8.20 -8.86 13.70
CA GLY A 107 7.89 -8.99 12.27
C GLY A 107 6.48 -8.50 11.92
N VAL A 108 6.26 -8.20 10.64
CA VAL A 108 4.97 -7.71 10.10
C VAL A 108 3.81 -8.64 10.43
N MET A 109 3.99 -9.96 10.30
CA MET A 109 2.95 -10.95 10.63
C MET A 109 2.63 -10.98 12.12
N THR A 110 3.66 -10.87 12.97
CA THR A 110 3.49 -10.79 14.43
C THR A 110 2.74 -9.50 14.81
N ALA A 111 3.07 -8.37 14.18
CA ALA A 111 2.36 -7.12 14.37
C ALA A 111 0.88 -7.25 14.02
N LEU A 112 0.59 -7.90 12.90
CA LEU A 112 -0.78 -8.10 12.45
C LEU A 112 -1.59 -8.98 13.40
N ILE A 113 -1.04 -10.14 13.81
CA ILE A 113 -1.68 -11.05 14.78
C ILE A 113 -1.93 -10.33 16.09
N LEU A 114 -0.92 -9.60 16.60
CA LEU A 114 -1.03 -8.84 17.84
C LEU A 114 -2.09 -7.72 17.72
N ALA A 115 -2.14 -7.04 16.58
CA ALA A 115 -3.15 -6.01 16.31
C ALA A 115 -4.59 -6.56 16.32
N PHE A 116 -4.79 -7.74 15.73
CA PHE A 116 -6.09 -8.42 15.78
C PHE A 116 -6.45 -8.83 17.22
N LEU A 117 -5.52 -9.44 17.95
CA LEU A 117 -5.75 -9.87 19.32
C LEU A 117 -6.09 -8.68 20.23
N LEU A 118 -5.32 -7.60 20.17
CA LEU A 118 -5.57 -6.39 20.95
C LEU A 118 -6.84 -5.67 20.51
N GLY A 119 -7.06 -5.51 19.21
CA GLY A 119 -8.23 -4.81 18.68
C GLY A 119 -9.54 -5.49 19.06
N LEU A 120 -9.62 -6.82 18.90
CA LEU A 120 -10.79 -7.59 19.31
C LEU A 120 -10.94 -7.66 20.84
N GLY A 121 -9.83 -7.76 21.58
CA GLY A 121 -9.83 -7.71 23.04
C GLY A 121 -10.38 -6.39 23.57
N ILE A 122 -9.91 -5.27 23.01
CA ILE A 122 -10.38 -3.92 23.36
C ILE A 122 -11.85 -3.72 22.98
N ALA A 123 -12.28 -4.21 21.82
CA ALA A 123 -13.67 -4.13 21.38
C ALA A 123 -14.66 -4.73 22.40
N ASN A 124 -14.23 -5.79 23.08
CA ASN A 124 -15.02 -6.50 24.11
C ASN A 124 -14.74 -6.01 25.54
N SER A 125 -13.79 -5.12 25.73
CA SER A 125 -13.42 -4.56 27.05
C SER A 125 -14.32 -3.39 27.44
N LYS A 126 -14.60 -3.29 28.73
CA LYS A 126 -15.28 -2.12 29.32
C LYS A 126 -14.34 -0.95 29.61
N ASN A 127 -13.03 -1.20 29.61
CA ASN A 127 -12.02 -0.20 29.95
C ASN A 127 -11.31 0.29 28.68
N ASP A 128 -11.24 1.60 28.52
CA ASP A 128 -10.68 2.27 27.34
C ASP A 128 -9.17 2.61 27.47
N THR A 129 -8.54 2.31 28.61
CA THR A 129 -7.13 2.71 28.87
C THR A 129 -6.19 2.21 27.78
N LEU A 130 -6.31 0.94 27.37
CA LEU A 130 -5.46 0.37 26.34
C LEU A 130 -5.76 0.97 24.95
N LEU A 131 -7.02 1.28 24.67
CA LEU A 131 -7.42 1.98 23.44
C LEU A 131 -6.79 3.36 23.35
N LEU A 132 -6.82 4.12 24.44
CA LEU A 132 -6.20 5.45 24.51
C LEU A 132 -4.69 5.37 24.30
N CYS A 133 -4.02 4.42 24.95
CA CYS A 133 -2.59 4.20 24.76
C CYS A 133 -2.23 3.88 23.30
N LEU A 134 -3.03 3.04 22.62
CA LEU A 134 -2.82 2.74 21.20
C LEU A 134 -3.14 3.95 20.29
N LYS A 135 -4.11 4.78 20.65
CA LYS A 135 -4.40 6.05 19.93
C LYS A 135 -3.25 7.04 20.08
N ASP A 136 -2.67 7.17 21.26
CA ASP A 136 -1.49 8.01 21.48
C ASP A 136 -0.29 7.51 20.65
N LEU A 137 -0.06 6.19 20.63
CA LEU A 137 0.96 5.58 19.76
C LEU A 137 0.68 5.86 18.29
N GLN A 138 -0.57 5.72 17.84
CA GLN A 138 -0.99 6.03 16.47
C GLN A 138 -0.72 7.50 16.12
N GLU A 139 -0.97 8.42 17.04
CA GLU A 139 -0.70 9.85 16.86
C GLU A 139 0.80 10.13 16.72
N ILE A 140 1.64 9.53 17.57
CA ILE A 140 3.10 9.64 17.48
C ILE A 140 3.60 9.14 16.12
N ILE A 141 3.14 7.97 15.70
CA ILE A 141 3.52 7.37 14.41
C ILE A 141 3.03 8.25 13.25
N THR A 142 1.81 8.77 13.31
CA THR A 142 1.26 9.69 12.30
C THR A 142 2.10 10.96 12.18
N LYS A 143 2.50 11.54 13.31
CA LYS A 143 3.40 12.71 13.32
C LYS A 143 4.77 12.37 12.68
N THR A 144 5.31 11.20 12.98
CA THR A 144 6.57 10.71 12.40
C THR A 144 6.45 10.50 10.91
N LEU A 145 5.36 9.89 10.44
CA LEU A 145 5.06 9.74 9.02
C LEU A 145 5.03 11.09 8.30
N ASN A 146 4.24 12.03 8.83
CA ASN A 146 4.03 13.32 8.16
C ASN A 146 5.26 14.24 8.20
N LYS A 147 6.04 14.23 9.27
CA LYS A 147 7.17 15.15 9.47
C LYS A 147 8.50 14.59 8.99
N ILE A 148 8.68 13.29 8.97
CA ILE A 148 9.96 12.65 8.64
C ILE A 148 9.83 11.79 7.40
N ILE A 149 8.94 10.80 7.41
CA ILE A 149 8.91 9.79 6.35
C ILE A 149 8.47 10.39 5.03
N ILE A 150 7.31 11.04 4.98
CA ILE A 150 6.76 11.60 3.74
C ILE A 150 7.72 12.60 3.08
N PRO A 151 8.33 13.57 3.79
CA PRO A 151 9.31 14.47 3.20
C PRO A 151 10.59 13.79 2.70
N MET A 152 10.98 12.66 3.28
CA MET A 152 12.17 11.90 2.88
C MET A 152 11.94 10.95 1.70
N ILE A 153 10.69 10.59 1.39
CA ILE A 153 10.36 9.68 0.27
C ILE A 153 10.96 10.13 -1.07
N PRO A 154 10.91 11.41 -1.50
CA PRO A 154 11.50 11.82 -2.77
C PRO A 154 13.00 11.53 -2.84
N PHE A 155 13.74 11.80 -1.76
CA PHE A 155 15.18 11.52 -1.68
C PHE A 155 15.46 10.00 -1.69
N TYR A 156 14.64 9.23 -1.00
CA TYR A 156 14.70 7.76 -1.02
C TYR A 156 14.50 7.18 -2.41
N VAL A 157 13.46 7.64 -3.11
CA VAL A 157 13.16 7.23 -4.49
C VAL A 157 14.29 7.65 -5.43
N ALA A 158 14.79 8.87 -5.31
CA ALA A 158 15.93 9.33 -6.09
C ALA A 158 17.17 8.46 -5.88
N GLY A 159 17.44 8.04 -4.63
CA GLY A 159 18.53 7.15 -4.31
C GLY A 159 18.39 5.75 -4.91
N LEU A 160 17.18 5.18 -4.87
CA LEU A 160 16.88 3.90 -5.53
C LEU A 160 17.13 3.96 -7.03
N PHE A 161 16.58 4.97 -7.71
CA PHE A 161 16.75 5.12 -9.15
C PHE A 161 18.19 5.47 -9.54
N SER A 162 18.91 6.25 -8.73
CA SER A 162 20.33 6.53 -8.94
C SER A 162 21.17 5.24 -8.91
N LYS A 163 20.88 4.33 -7.97
CA LYS A 163 21.53 3.03 -7.90
C LYS A 163 21.24 2.19 -9.15
N ILE A 164 19.97 2.07 -9.54
CA ILE A 164 19.53 1.30 -10.71
C ILE A 164 20.13 1.88 -12.00
N ALA A 165 20.22 3.22 -12.10
CA ALA A 165 20.83 3.91 -13.22
C ALA A 165 22.34 3.64 -13.32
N ALA A 166 23.03 3.71 -12.19
CA ALA A 166 24.46 3.45 -12.10
C ALA A 166 24.84 2.00 -12.42
N GLU A 167 23.93 1.06 -12.14
CA GLU A 167 24.04 -0.35 -12.52
C GLU A 167 23.72 -0.61 -14.00
N GLY A 168 23.31 0.42 -14.76
CA GLY A 168 22.93 0.29 -16.18
C GLY A 168 21.57 -0.37 -16.42
N LYS A 169 20.78 -0.61 -15.38
CA LYS A 169 19.49 -1.33 -15.43
C LYS A 169 18.26 -0.42 -15.53
N LEU A 170 18.45 0.91 -15.68
CA LEU A 170 17.35 1.87 -15.62
C LEU A 170 16.27 1.61 -16.68
N LEU A 171 16.66 1.53 -17.95
CA LEU A 171 15.71 1.31 -19.06
C LEU A 171 14.98 -0.03 -19.00
N PRO A 172 15.65 -1.17 -18.76
CA PRO A 172 14.96 -2.45 -18.57
C PRO A 172 13.98 -2.40 -17.39
N THR A 173 14.37 -1.79 -16.28
CA THR A 173 13.54 -1.66 -15.08
C THR A 173 12.30 -0.82 -15.35
N ILE A 174 12.45 0.35 -15.97
CA ILE A 174 11.30 1.22 -16.34
C ILE A 174 10.35 0.48 -17.28
N LYS A 175 10.87 -0.19 -18.33
CA LYS A 175 10.03 -0.96 -19.26
C LYS A 175 9.26 -2.06 -18.56
N MET A 176 9.86 -2.74 -17.59
CA MET A 176 9.21 -3.74 -16.76
C MET A 176 8.10 -3.12 -15.90
N PHE A 177 8.39 -2.04 -15.18
CA PHE A 177 7.39 -1.37 -14.34
C PHE A 177 6.20 -0.85 -15.15
N VAL A 178 6.43 -0.26 -16.32
CA VAL A 178 5.33 0.21 -17.17
C VAL A 178 4.43 -0.95 -17.59
N LYS A 179 5.00 -2.10 -18.01
CA LYS A 179 4.21 -3.29 -18.37
C LYS A 179 3.41 -3.83 -17.20
N LEU A 180 4.04 -3.94 -16.02
CA LEU A 180 3.37 -4.39 -14.79
C LEU A 180 2.25 -3.43 -14.39
N TYR A 181 2.51 -2.13 -14.45
CA TYR A 181 1.54 -1.11 -14.11
C TYR A 181 0.32 -1.14 -15.02
N VAL A 182 0.53 -1.24 -16.33
CA VAL A 182 -0.57 -1.38 -17.30
C VAL A 182 -1.38 -2.66 -17.04
N MET A 183 -0.72 -3.78 -16.77
CA MET A 183 -1.40 -5.03 -16.41
C MET A 183 -2.25 -4.87 -15.15
N ILE A 184 -1.71 -4.23 -14.11
CA ILE A 184 -2.44 -3.98 -12.85
C ILE A 184 -3.64 -3.08 -13.09
N LEU A 185 -3.51 -2.00 -13.89
CA LEU A 185 -4.62 -1.11 -14.22
C LEU A 185 -5.73 -1.85 -14.98
N ILE A 186 -5.38 -2.64 -15.99
CA ILE A 186 -6.36 -3.43 -16.74
C ILE A 186 -7.08 -4.39 -15.79
N PHE A 187 -6.36 -5.10 -14.96
CA PHE A 187 -6.95 -6.02 -13.97
C PHE A 187 -7.88 -5.29 -13.00
N GLN A 188 -7.47 -4.13 -12.49
CA GLN A 188 -8.28 -3.30 -11.59
C GLN A 188 -9.59 -2.87 -12.25
N TRP A 189 -9.55 -2.40 -13.50
CA TRP A 189 -10.74 -2.03 -14.25
C TRP A 189 -11.67 -3.23 -14.50
N LEU A 190 -11.12 -4.37 -14.87
CA LEU A 190 -11.90 -5.61 -15.04
C LEU A 190 -12.53 -6.05 -13.72
N TYR A 191 -11.83 -5.93 -12.61
CA TYR A 191 -12.35 -6.29 -11.28
C TYR A 191 -13.47 -5.33 -10.84
N ILE A 192 -13.33 -4.02 -11.05
CA ILE A 192 -14.39 -3.03 -10.81
C ILE A 192 -15.61 -3.36 -11.67
N ALA A 193 -15.42 -3.61 -12.96
CA ALA A 193 -16.53 -3.98 -13.86
C ALA A 193 -17.23 -5.26 -13.40
N PHE A 194 -16.48 -6.25 -12.93
CA PHE A 194 -17.03 -7.49 -12.35
C PHE A 194 -17.85 -7.23 -11.08
N GLN A 195 -17.38 -6.39 -10.17
CA GLN A 195 -18.15 -6.00 -8.97
C GLN A 195 -19.46 -5.30 -9.34
N PHE A 196 -19.42 -4.40 -10.34
CA PHE A 196 -20.62 -3.77 -10.86
C PHE A 196 -21.60 -4.77 -11.47
N LEU A 197 -21.09 -5.72 -12.24
CA LEU A 197 -21.92 -6.77 -12.84
C LEU A 197 -22.64 -7.59 -11.74
N ILE A 198 -21.94 -7.96 -10.69
CA ILE A 198 -22.53 -8.67 -9.53
C ILE A 198 -23.59 -7.78 -8.85
N SER A 199 -23.26 -6.52 -8.57
CA SER A 199 -24.19 -5.59 -7.94
C SER A 199 -25.52 -5.48 -8.71
N THR A 200 -25.44 -5.49 -10.05
CA THR A 200 -26.66 -5.41 -10.90
C THR A 200 -27.54 -6.66 -10.89
N LEU A 201 -27.04 -7.81 -10.39
CA LEU A 201 -27.86 -9.01 -10.20
C LEU A 201 -28.77 -8.86 -8.98
N PHE A 202 -28.41 -8.03 -8.03
CA PHE A 202 -29.13 -7.82 -6.77
C PHE A 202 -29.95 -6.51 -6.75
N THR A 203 -29.67 -5.56 -7.65
CA THR A 203 -30.34 -4.24 -7.74
C THR A 203 -30.98 -4.05 -9.09
N LYS A 204 -32.22 -3.54 -9.10
CA LYS A 204 -32.98 -3.23 -10.34
C LYS A 204 -32.64 -1.85 -10.94
N GLU A 205 -31.60 -1.20 -10.45
CA GLU A 205 -31.24 0.16 -10.83
C GLU A 205 -30.47 0.27 -12.16
N ASN A 206 -30.40 1.49 -12.69
CA ASN A 206 -29.82 1.76 -14.01
C ASN A 206 -28.30 1.70 -13.96
N LYS A 207 -27.73 0.66 -14.57
CA LYS A 207 -26.29 0.29 -14.56
C LYS A 207 -25.36 1.44 -14.96
N PHE A 208 -25.76 2.23 -15.97
CA PHE A 208 -24.93 3.33 -16.48
C PHE A 208 -24.95 4.57 -15.56
N LYS A 209 -26.06 4.80 -14.85
CA LYS A 209 -26.15 5.91 -13.89
C LYS A 209 -25.21 5.68 -12.72
N ASN A 210 -25.18 4.47 -12.17
CA ASN A 210 -24.32 4.10 -11.06
C ASN A 210 -22.82 4.14 -11.44
N LEU A 211 -22.47 3.70 -12.64
CA LEU A 211 -21.07 3.75 -13.11
C LEU A 211 -20.59 5.19 -13.29
N LYS A 212 -21.43 6.09 -13.83
CA LYS A 212 -21.13 7.52 -13.92
C LYS A 212 -21.00 8.17 -12.55
N GLY A 213 -21.85 7.78 -11.60
CA GLY A 213 -21.81 8.30 -10.22
C GLY A 213 -20.50 8.01 -9.51
N ILE A 214 -19.85 6.88 -9.77
CA ILE A 214 -18.61 6.47 -9.10
C ILE A 214 -17.35 7.08 -9.75
N ALA A 215 -17.43 7.54 -11.00
CA ALA A 215 -16.27 8.10 -11.70
C ALA A 215 -15.55 9.22 -10.92
N PRO A 216 -16.23 10.21 -10.31
CA PRO A 216 -15.57 11.25 -9.52
C PRO A 216 -14.79 10.68 -8.33
N ALA A 217 -15.37 9.70 -7.62
CA ALA A 217 -14.72 9.04 -6.50
C ALA A 217 -13.49 8.23 -6.95
N TYR A 218 -13.59 7.54 -8.08
CA TYR A 218 -12.46 6.80 -8.67
C TYR A 218 -11.29 7.73 -9.01
N PHE A 219 -11.55 8.84 -9.72
CA PHE A 219 -10.49 9.80 -10.08
C PHE A 219 -9.91 10.50 -8.84
N THR A 220 -10.73 10.77 -7.83
CA THR A 220 -10.26 11.32 -6.55
C THR A 220 -9.34 10.33 -5.84
N ALA A 221 -9.72 9.05 -5.78
CA ALA A 221 -8.89 8.00 -5.18
C ALA A 221 -7.55 7.85 -5.93
N LEU A 222 -7.58 7.88 -7.25
CA LEU A 222 -6.40 7.74 -8.10
C LEU A 222 -5.46 8.94 -7.99
N GLY A 223 -6.01 10.16 -7.92
CA GLY A 223 -5.23 11.39 -7.82
C GLY A 223 -4.66 11.65 -6.42
N THR A 224 -5.43 11.34 -5.38
CA THR A 224 -5.01 11.59 -3.99
C THR A 224 -4.26 10.41 -3.37
N GLN A 225 -4.43 9.20 -3.93
CA GLN A 225 -3.94 7.94 -3.35
C GLN A 225 -4.33 7.77 -1.86
N SER A 226 -5.44 8.38 -1.47
CA SER A 226 -5.94 8.40 -0.09
C SER A 226 -7.41 7.97 -0.03
N SER A 227 -7.66 6.83 0.60
CA SER A 227 -9.02 6.35 0.85
C SER A 227 -9.83 7.32 1.71
N ALA A 228 -9.18 7.98 2.68
CA ALA A 228 -9.84 8.92 3.57
C ALA A 228 -10.35 10.17 2.84
N SER A 229 -9.55 10.74 1.92
CA SER A 229 -9.96 11.90 1.12
C SER A 229 -11.06 11.58 0.11
N THR A 230 -11.27 10.30 -0.20
CA THR A 230 -12.31 9.83 -1.13
C THR A 230 -13.67 9.64 -0.45
N ILE A 231 -13.72 9.54 0.89
CA ILE A 231 -14.96 9.29 1.65
C ILE A 231 -16.06 10.33 1.32
N PRO A 232 -15.81 11.66 1.35
CA PRO A 232 -16.85 12.64 1.06
C PRO A 232 -17.43 12.49 -0.35
N VAL A 233 -16.55 12.27 -1.32
CA VAL A 233 -16.94 12.10 -2.74
C VAL A 233 -17.72 10.81 -2.95
N ASN A 234 -17.33 9.72 -2.26
CA ASN A 234 -18.09 8.46 -2.29
C ASN A 234 -19.49 8.62 -1.69
N LEU A 235 -19.62 9.36 -0.58
CA LEU A 235 -20.92 9.62 0.04
C LEU A 235 -21.83 10.45 -0.86
N GLU A 236 -21.31 11.46 -1.55
CA GLU A 236 -22.04 12.25 -2.52
C GLU A 236 -22.45 11.40 -3.72
N SER A 237 -21.52 10.68 -4.32
CA SER A 237 -21.76 9.75 -5.44
C SER A 237 -22.80 8.69 -5.12
N SER A 238 -22.83 8.18 -3.89
CA SER A 238 -23.82 7.16 -3.48
C SER A 238 -25.23 7.73 -3.34
N LYS A 239 -25.37 9.01 -2.92
CA LYS A 239 -26.67 9.70 -2.86
C LYS A 239 -27.25 9.97 -4.24
N ASP A 240 -26.40 10.32 -5.20
CA ASP A 240 -26.81 10.60 -6.58
C ASP A 240 -27.17 9.33 -7.36
N SER A 241 -26.68 8.19 -6.89
CA SER A 241 -26.93 6.89 -7.51
C SER A 241 -28.25 6.23 -7.07
N GLY A 242 -28.90 6.70 -6.01
CA GLY A 242 -30.15 6.19 -5.44
C GLY A 242 -29.95 5.81 -3.99
#